data_0067ebe65483036b36c761b68b1bbb98
#
_entry.id   0067ebe65483036b36c761b68b1bbb98
#
_cell.length_a   1.000
_cell.length_b   1.000
_cell.length_c   1.000
_cell.angle_alpha   90.00
_cell.angle_beta   90.00
_cell.angle_gamma   90.00
#
_symmetry.space_group_name_H-M   'P 1'
#
loop_
_entity.id
_entity.type
_entity.pdbx_description
1 polymer ?
#
loop_
_entity_poly.entity_id
_entity_poly.type
_entity_poly.pdbx_seq_one_letter_code
_entity_poly.pdbx_strand_id
1 'polypeptide(L)'
;MVWVREHNRLAAELAKINPDWGDEQLFQSARNILVGELQHITYTEYLPLILGQNYMGNILRNDQYNSSIDATVSNAFAAAVFRFGHSMITDNVSMADSACPRQTVMSQPLESVFFKPSLVTDPEKLVMSLAGLSHEVSNKPGPNFASSVNGKLFIHRESGATVGLDLVSINIHRGRDHGLPSYNYFRPLCGMRRAEKFTDLVDVMTQNQAVQLSAVYDHVDDVDLYIAGIMESPVFGSLLGPTFSCIISDQMFRTRLGDRFFYSHASSASNFNQGW
;
A
#
# COMPACT_ATOMS: atom_id res chain seq x y z
N MET A 1 -15.36 1.20 5.01
CA MET A 1 -16.67 0.63 5.44
C MET A 1 -16.49 -0.64 6.30
N VAL A 2 -15.65 -1.61 5.93
CA VAL A 2 -15.43 -2.84 6.73
C VAL A 2 -14.97 -2.50 8.14
N TRP A 3 -13.91 -1.73 8.29
CA TRP A 3 -13.33 -1.36 9.59
C TRP A 3 -14.28 -0.52 10.47
N VAL A 4 -15.15 0.31 9.89
CA VAL A 4 -16.18 1.02 10.65
C VAL A 4 -17.21 0.04 11.21
N ARG A 5 -17.59 -0.98 10.45
CA ARG A 5 -18.50 -2.03 10.92
C ARG A 5 -17.86 -2.89 11.99
N GLU A 6 -16.56 -3.21 11.84
CA GLU A 6 -15.83 -3.97 12.85
C GLU A 6 -15.69 -3.18 14.16
N HIS A 7 -15.37 -1.88 14.09
CA HIS A 7 -15.39 -1.01 15.26
C HIS A 7 -16.74 -1.06 15.99
N ASN A 8 -17.84 -0.91 15.25
CA ASN A 8 -19.18 -0.92 15.83
C ASN A 8 -19.54 -2.29 16.41
N ARG A 9 -19.11 -3.39 15.77
CA ARG A 9 -19.28 -4.74 16.30
C ARG A 9 -18.54 -4.90 17.63
N LEU A 10 -17.27 -4.48 17.69
CA LEU A 10 -16.44 -4.53 18.90
C LEU A 10 -17.07 -3.69 20.02
N ALA A 11 -17.53 -2.46 19.73
CA ALA A 11 -18.19 -1.61 20.72
C ALA A 11 -19.46 -2.27 21.28
N ALA A 12 -20.26 -2.91 20.42
CA ALA A 12 -21.47 -3.61 20.85
C ALA A 12 -21.16 -4.85 21.72
N GLU A 13 -20.10 -5.60 21.42
CA GLU A 13 -19.67 -6.73 22.27
C GLU A 13 -19.08 -6.26 23.61
N LEU A 14 -18.30 -5.18 23.61
CA LEU A 14 -17.79 -4.57 24.83
C LEU A 14 -18.90 -4.07 25.75
N ALA A 15 -19.98 -3.49 25.20
CA ALA A 15 -21.13 -3.05 25.97
C ALA A 15 -21.87 -4.19 26.68
N LYS A 16 -21.90 -5.39 26.09
CA LYS A 16 -22.49 -6.58 26.72
C LYS A 16 -21.68 -7.06 27.92
N ILE A 17 -20.36 -6.97 27.82
CA ILE A 17 -19.44 -7.45 28.86
C ILE A 17 -19.29 -6.40 29.97
N ASN A 18 -19.41 -5.13 29.64
CA ASN A 18 -19.21 -3.99 30.52
C ASN A 18 -20.41 -3.05 30.49
N PRO A 19 -21.53 -3.41 31.11
CA PRO A 19 -22.80 -2.65 31.01
C PRO A 19 -22.71 -1.24 31.63
N ASP A 20 -21.75 -0.99 32.50
CA ASP A 20 -21.55 0.31 33.18
C ASP A 20 -20.63 1.26 32.38
N TRP A 21 -20.08 0.83 31.22
CA TRP A 21 -19.21 1.68 30.40
C TRP A 21 -20.05 2.70 29.61
N GLY A 22 -19.61 3.97 29.67
CA GLY A 22 -20.19 5.03 28.85
C GLY A 22 -19.75 4.94 27.38
N ASP A 23 -20.41 5.70 26.51
CA ASP A 23 -20.23 5.71 25.07
C ASP A 23 -18.76 5.97 24.66
N GLU A 24 -18.12 7.00 25.25
CA GLU A 24 -16.72 7.33 24.97
C GLU A 24 -15.77 6.20 25.36
N GLN A 25 -16.00 5.53 26.46
CA GLN A 25 -15.17 4.42 26.90
C GLN A 25 -15.30 3.22 25.98
N LEU A 26 -16.52 2.91 25.53
CA LEU A 26 -16.79 1.87 24.54
C LEU A 26 -16.14 2.20 23.19
N PHE A 27 -16.28 3.45 22.72
CA PHE A 27 -15.70 3.93 21.48
C PHE A 27 -14.16 3.80 21.49
N GLN A 28 -13.50 4.34 22.51
CA GLN A 28 -12.03 4.33 22.56
C GLN A 28 -11.46 2.93 22.76
N SER A 29 -12.14 2.07 23.52
CA SER A 29 -11.71 0.69 23.70
C SER A 29 -11.86 -0.12 22.41
N ALA A 30 -12.97 0.00 21.70
CA ALA A 30 -13.16 -0.63 20.40
C ALA A 30 -12.17 -0.12 19.37
N ARG A 31 -11.91 1.20 19.34
CA ARG A 31 -10.90 1.81 18.46
C ARG A 31 -9.50 1.26 18.75
N ASN A 32 -9.15 1.10 20.01
CA ASN A 32 -7.82 0.58 20.39
C ASN A 32 -7.62 -0.87 19.92
N ILE A 33 -8.62 -1.72 20.11
CA ILE A 33 -8.61 -3.11 19.63
C ILE A 33 -8.47 -3.12 18.10
N LEU A 34 -9.29 -2.36 17.39
CA LEU A 34 -9.25 -2.29 15.93
C LEU A 34 -7.91 -1.81 15.38
N VAL A 35 -7.27 -0.83 16.03
CA VAL A 35 -5.92 -0.38 15.66
C VAL A 35 -4.91 -1.53 15.83
N GLY A 36 -5.00 -2.27 16.95
CA GLY A 36 -4.15 -3.45 17.18
C GLY A 36 -4.34 -4.53 16.11
N GLU A 37 -5.58 -4.83 15.73
CA GLU A 37 -5.88 -5.78 14.64
C GLU A 37 -5.26 -5.33 13.31
N LEU A 38 -5.43 -4.06 12.94
CA LEU A 38 -4.84 -3.52 11.72
C LEU A 38 -3.31 -3.55 11.72
N GLN A 39 -2.69 -3.20 12.84
CA GLN A 39 -1.24 -3.30 13.01
C GLN A 39 -0.80 -4.77 12.90
N HIS A 40 -1.50 -5.69 13.54
CA HIS A 40 -1.18 -7.12 13.46
C HIS A 40 -1.25 -7.62 12.02
N ILE A 41 -2.35 -7.43 11.32
CA ILE A 41 -2.52 -7.83 9.91
C ILE A 41 -1.42 -7.23 9.03
N THR A 42 -1.11 -5.93 9.23
CA THR A 42 -0.08 -5.25 8.45
C THR A 42 1.29 -5.91 8.61
N TYR A 43 1.71 -6.18 9.85
CA TYR A 43 3.06 -6.66 10.12
C TYR A 43 3.22 -8.18 10.03
N THR A 44 2.15 -8.96 10.17
CA THR A 44 2.21 -10.44 10.13
C THR A 44 1.74 -11.05 8.81
N GLU A 45 0.89 -10.35 8.06
CA GLU A 45 0.33 -10.86 6.81
C GLU A 45 0.75 -10.02 5.60
N TYR A 46 0.51 -8.71 5.62
CA TYR A 46 0.72 -7.86 4.45
C TYR A 46 2.20 -7.61 4.13
N LEU A 47 2.98 -7.11 5.09
CA LEU A 47 4.39 -6.79 4.87
C LEU A 47 5.25 -8.01 4.51
N PRO A 48 5.07 -9.20 5.10
CA PRO A 48 5.81 -10.39 4.68
C PRO A 48 5.61 -10.76 3.20
N LEU A 49 4.42 -10.55 2.65
CA LEU A 49 4.14 -10.78 1.23
C LEU A 49 4.83 -9.77 0.32
N ILE A 50 4.91 -8.51 0.75
CA ILE A 50 5.46 -7.42 -0.07
C ILE A 50 6.97 -7.38 0.00
N LEU A 51 7.56 -7.53 1.19
CA LEU A 51 8.98 -7.31 1.45
C LEU A 51 9.79 -8.62 1.52
N GLY A 52 9.14 -9.75 1.77
CA GLY A 52 9.83 -11.01 2.03
C GLY A 52 10.52 -11.06 3.39
N GLN A 53 10.96 -12.27 3.77
CA GLN A 53 11.48 -12.56 5.12
C GLN A 53 12.77 -11.77 5.47
N ASN A 54 13.61 -11.48 4.48
CA ASN A 54 14.87 -10.78 4.72
C ASN A 54 14.65 -9.36 5.29
N TYR A 55 13.70 -8.61 4.77
CA TYR A 55 13.35 -7.29 5.28
C TYR A 55 12.54 -7.37 6.58
N MET A 56 11.67 -8.37 6.71
CA MET A 56 10.90 -8.57 7.93
C MET A 56 11.76 -8.85 9.15
N GLY A 57 12.87 -9.60 8.99
CA GLY A 57 13.84 -9.82 10.08
C GLY A 57 14.41 -8.52 10.65
N ASN A 58 14.61 -7.50 9.83
CA ASN A 58 15.04 -6.17 10.30
C ASN A 58 13.92 -5.40 10.99
N ILE A 59 12.70 -5.42 10.44
CA ILE A 59 11.53 -4.72 10.99
C ILE A 59 11.14 -5.27 12.35
N LEU A 60 11.21 -6.58 12.53
CA LEU A 60 10.77 -7.28 13.77
C LEU A 60 11.87 -7.51 14.79
N ARG A 61 13.09 -7.08 14.51
CA ARG A 61 14.30 -7.34 15.34
C ARG A 61 14.20 -6.88 16.79
N ASN A 62 13.45 -5.82 17.06
CA ASN A 62 13.27 -5.23 18.38
C ASN A 62 11.78 -5.04 18.67
N ASP A 63 11.39 -5.23 19.92
CA ASP A 63 9.98 -5.18 20.35
C ASP A 63 9.70 -4.10 21.38
N GLN A 64 10.60 -3.13 21.52
CA GLN A 64 10.48 -2.06 22.50
C GLN A 64 10.37 -0.70 21.82
N TYR A 65 9.50 0.13 22.37
CA TYR A 65 9.40 1.53 22.01
C TYR A 65 10.73 2.26 22.17
N ASN A 66 11.06 3.09 21.21
CA ASN A 66 12.24 3.96 21.24
C ASN A 66 11.85 5.40 20.89
N SER A 67 11.85 6.28 21.90
CA SER A 67 11.47 7.69 21.73
C SER A 67 12.43 8.51 20.86
N SER A 68 13.64 7.99 20.56
CA SER A 68 14.59 8.65 19.66
C SER A 68 14.30 8.37 18.18
N ILE A 69 13.37 7.44 17.87
CA ILE A 69 12.99 7.11 16.52
C ILE A 69 11.77 7.95 16.13
N ASP A 70 11.90 8.70 15.04
CA ASP A 70 10.80 9.45 14.46
C ASP A 70 9.87 8.51 13.67
N ALA A 71 8.63 8.35 14.17
CA ALA A 71 7.61 7.51 13.56
C ALA A 71 6.83 8.21 12.42
N THR A 72 7.12 9.47 12.13
CA THR A 72 6.41 10.21 11.07
C THR A 72 6.67 9.60 9.70
N VAL A 73 5.71 9.79 8.80
CA VAL A 73 5.79 9.23 7.45
C VAL A 73 6.74 10.06 6.60
N SER A 74 7.74 9.40 6.00
CA SER A 74 8.70 10.06 5.12
C SER A 74 8.04 10.50 3.81
N ASN A 75 8.52 11.63 3.27
CA ASN A 75 8.00 12.17 2.02
C ASN A 75 8.17 11.20 0.84
N ALA A 76 9.30 10.52 0.73
CA ALA A 76 9.56 9.54 -0.31
C ALA A 76 8.58 8.35 -0.25
N PHE A 77 8.28 7.86 0.97
CA PHE A 77 7.30 6.80 1.16
C PHE A 77 5.91 7.23 0.69
N ALA A 78 5.42 8.37 1.17
CA ALA A 78 4.05 8.82 0.87
C ALA A 78 3.85 9.27 -0.58
N ALA A 79 4.80 10.03 -1.14
CA ALA A 79 4.65 10.66 -2.45
C ALA A 79 5.07 9.78 -3.62
N ALA A 80 5.85 8.72 -3.38
CA ALA A 80 6.31 7.81 -4.44
C ALA A 80 6.18 6.33 -4.05
N VAL A 81 6.95 5.85 -3.08
CA VAL A 81 7.25 4.43 -2.91
C VAL A 81 6.02 3.60 -2.55
N PHE A 82 5.20 4.04 -1.58
CA PHE A 82 3.99 3.30 -1.17
C PHE A 82 2.83 3.42 -2.18
N ARG A 83 3.08 4.06 -3.32
CA ARG A 83 2.17 4.09 -4.48
C ARG A 83 2.39 2.93 -5.46
N PHE A 84 3.30 2.01 -5.18
CA PHE A 84 3.53 0.83 -6.02
C PHE A 84 2.25 0.03 -6.29
N GLY A 85 1.34 -0.01 -5.31
CA GLY A 85 0.04 -0.68 -5.42
C GLY A 85 -0.85 -0.18 -6.56
N HIS A 86 -0.60 1.00 -7.10
CA HIS A 86 -1.32 1.51 -8.27
C HIS A 86 -1.13 0.63 -9.51
N SER A 87 0.03 -0.03 -9.66
CA SER A 87 0.28 -0.98 -10.74
C SER A 87 -0.39 -2.35 -10.53
N MET A 88 -0.88 -2.61 -9.32
CA MET A 88 -1.56 -3.86 -8.96
C MET A 88 -3.07 -3.82 -9.27
N ILE A 89 -3.61 -2.67 -9.64
CA ILE A 89 -5.01 -2.49 -9.99
C ILE A 89 -5.32 -3.26 -11.27
N THR A 90 -6.45 -3.98 -11.29
CA THR A 90 -6.98 -4.69 -12.45
C THR A 90 -7.95 -3.81 -13.25
N ASP A 91 -8.15 -4.13 -14.53
CA ASP A 91 -9.07 -3.36 -15.39
C ASP A 91 -10.55 -3.60 -15.06
N ASN A 92 -10.86 -4.66 -14.34
CA ASN A 92 -12.23 -5.01 -13.97
C ASN A 92 -12.42 -5.08 -12.46
N VAL A 93 -13.64 -4.82 -12.03
CA VAL A 93 -14.11 -5.09 -10.67
C VAL A 93 -15.06 -6.27 -10.73
N SER A 94 -14.71 -7.34 -10.05
CA SER A 94 -15.51 -8.55 -9.99
C SER A 94 -16.33 -8.61 -8.72
N MET A 95 -17.55 -9.09 -8.83
CA MET A 95 -18.42 -9.45 -7.71
C MET A 95 -18.60 -10.95 -7.74
N ALA A 96 -18.47 -11.59 -6.58
CA ALA A 96 -18.63 -13.03 -6.44
C ALA A 96 -19.78 -13.38 -5.49
N ASP A 97 -20.29 -14.59 -5.63
CA ASP A 97 -21.27 -15.13 -4.70
C ASP A 97 -20.63 -15.26 -3.30
N SER A 98 -21.30 -14.75 -2.28
CA SER A 98 -20.81 -14.84 -0.90
C SER A 98 -20.76 -16.27 -0.36
N ALA A 99 -21.62 -17.16 -0.86
CA ALA A 99 -21.62 -18.58 -0.51
C ALA A 99 -20.58 -19.39 -1.31
N CYS A 100 -20.20 -18.89 -2.50
CA CYS A 100 -19.20 -19.50 -3.37
C CYS A 100 -18.28 -18.43 -3.98
N PRO A 101 -17.30 -17.89 -3.22
CA PRO A 101 -16.46 -16.77 -3.67
C PRO A 101 -15.68 -17.04 -4.96
N ARG A 102 -15.52 -18.32 -5.34
CA ARG A 102 -14.87 -18.72 -6.61
C ARG A 102 -15.76 -18.51 -7.84
N GLN A 103 -17.05 -18.26 -7.63
CA GLN A 103 -18.00 -18.02 -8.71
C GLN A 103 -18.21 -16.50 -8.90
N THR A 104 -17.57 -15.94 -9.91
CA THR A 104 -17.83 -14.55 -10.34
C THR A 104 -19.26 -14.47 -10.89
N VAL A 105 -20.07 -13.64 -10.27
CA VAL A 105 -21.46 -13.37 -10.66
C VAL A 105 -21.53 -12.21 -11.65
N MET A 106 -20.67 -11.21 -11.44
CA MET A 106 -20.61 -10.02 -12.28
C MET A 106 -19.16 -9.53 -12.37
N SER A 107 -18.77 -9.08 -13.55
CA SER A 107 -17.51 -8.36 -13.76
C SER A 107 -17.78 -7.15 -14.63
N GLN A 108 -17.24 -6.00 -14.28
CA GLN A 108 -17.44 -4.76 -15.01
C GLN A 108 -16.16 -3.91 -15.05
N PRO A 109 -15.93 -3.15 -16.13
CA PRO A 109 -14.75 -2.29 -16.23
C PRO A 109 -14.66 -1.31 -15.06
N LEU A 110 -13.48 -1.17 -14.48
CA LEU A 110 -13.24 -0.29 -13.33
C LEU A 110 -13.64 1.16 -13.63
N GLU A 111 -13.35 1.65 -14.85
CA GLU A 111 -13.74 2.99 -15.28
C GLU A 111 -15.25 3.20 -15.35
N SER A 112 -16.05 2.13 -15.40
CA SER A 112 -17.51 2.22 -15.41
C SER A 112 -18.11 2.44 -14.03
N VAL A 113 -17.33 2.25 -12.97
CA VAL A 113 -17.79 2.34 -11.57
C VAL A 113 -17.24 3.55 -10.81
N PHE A 114 -16.39 4.34 -11.44
CA PHE A 114 -15.95 5.60 -10.85
C PHE A 114 -17.14 6.49 -10.51
N PHE A 115 -17.10 7.12 -9.34
CA PHE A 115 -18.17 7.98 -8.80
C PHE A 115 -19.53 7.30 -8.61
N LYS A 116 -19.58 5.96 -8.54
CA LYS A 116 -20.82 5.19 -8.30
C LYS A 116 -20.83 4.56 -6.89
N PRO A 117 -21.03 5.34 -5.82
CA PRO A 117 -21.03 4.81 -4.44
C PRO A 117 -22.16 3.81 -4.17
N SER A 118 -23.20 3.77 -5.01
CA SER A 118 -24.32 2.81 -4.89
C SER A 118 -23.88 1.35 -4.89
N LEU A 119 -22.71 1.04 -5.47
CA LEU A 119 -22.14 -0.32 -5.44
C LEU A 119 -21.76 -0.79 -4.03
N VAL A 120 -21.44 0.14 -3.14
CA VAL A 120 -20.98 -0.17 -1.77
C VAL A 120 -21.96 0.28 -0.67
N THR A 121 -23.02 1.00 -1.03
CA THR A 121 -24.09 1.38 -0.12
C THR A 121 -25.18 0.31 -0.02
N ASP A 122 -25.36 -0.49 -1.07
CA ASP A 122 -26.22 -1.67 -1.08
C ASP A 122 -25.50 -2.81 -0.31
N PRO A 123 -26.08 -3.34 0.79
CA PRO A 123 -25.43 -4.36 1.60
C PRO A 123 -25.08 -5.65 0.84
N GLU A 124 -25.93 -6.10 -0.07
CA GLU A 124 -25.72 -7.32 -0.84
C GLU A 124 -24.57 -7.12 -1.83
N LYS A 125 -24.57 -6.03 -2.59
CA LYS A 125 -23.49 -5.69 -3.51
C LYS A 125 -22.17 -5.46 -2.80
N LEU A 126 -22.18 -4.90 -1.59
CA LEU A 126 -20.97 -4.78 -0.78
C LEU A 126 -20.38 -6.15 -0.45
N VAL A 127 -21.22 -7.08 0.01
CA VAL A 127 -20.76 -8.45 0.34
C VAL A 127 -20.22 -9.15 -0.91
N MET A 128 -20.93 -9.07 -2.04
CA MET A 128 -20.48 -9.64 -3.32
C MET A 128 -19.17 -9.00 -3.80
N SER A 129 -19.00 -7.69 -3.62
CA SER A 129 -17.75 -6.98 -3.98
C SER A 129 -16.58 -7.43 -3.11
N LEU A 130 -16.78 -7.59 -1.80
CA LEU A 130 -15.77 -8.10 -0.87
C LEU A 130 -15.39 -9.54 -1.19
N ALA A 131 -16.35 -10.39 -1.52
CA ALA A 131 -16.11 -11.75 -1.96
C ALA A 131 -15.29 -11.78 -3.28
N GLY A 132 -15.64 -10.93 -4.25
CA GLY A 132 -14.91 -10.77 -5.50
C GLY A 132 -13.46 -10.32 -5.27
N LEU A 133 -13.25 -9.26 -4.49
CA LEU A 133 -11.90 -8.73 -4.15
C LEU A 133 -11.04 -9.73 -3.39
N SER A 134 -11.64 -10.59 -2.56
CA SER A 134 -10.89 -11.61 -1.82
C SER A 134 -10.45 -12.79 -2.69
N HIS A 135 -11.08 -12.97 -3.84
CA HIS A 135 -10.81 -14.08 -4.76
C HIS A 135 -10.02 -13.65 -6.01
N GLU A 136 -10.25 -12.45 -6.50
CA GLU A 136 -9.58 -11.94 -7.69
C GLU A 136 -8.09 -11.68 -7.45
N VAL A 137 -7.26 -12.15 -8.37
CA VAL A 137 -5.81 -11.96 -8.29
C VAL A 137 -5.47 -10.56 -8.79
N SER A 138 -4.75 -9.78 -7.98
CA SER A 138 -4.21 -8.49 -8.40
C SER A 138 -3.13 -8.63 -9.47
N ASN A 139 -2.88 -7.57 -10.24
CA ASN A 139 -1.72 -7.50 -11.10
C ASN A 139 -0.42 -7.55 -10.26
N LYS A 140 0.66 -8.02 -10.87
CA LYS A 140 1.99 -7.94 -10.25
C LYS A 140 2.47 -6.48 -10.26
N PRO A 141 3.15 -6.02 -9.19
CA PRO A 141 3.82 -4.72 -9.22
C PRO A 141 4.79 -4.64 -10.41
N GLY A 142 4.80 -3.49 -11.08
CA GLY A 142 5.66 -3.31 -12.25
C GLY A 142 5.22 -2.15 -13.14
N PRO A 143 5.88 -1.94 -14.29
CA PRO A 143 5.62 -0.80 -15.17
C PRO A 143 4.32 -0.93 -15.99
N ASN A 144 3.62 -2.05 -15.90
CA ASN A 144 2.37 -2.27 -16.62
C ASN A 144 1.18 -1.86 -15.74
N PHE A 145 0.40 -0.89 -16.20
CA PHE A 145 -0.77 -0.37 -15.50
C PHE A 145 -2.05 -0.73 -16.25
N ALA A 146 -3.12 -0.97 -15.50
CA ALA A 146 -4.45 -1.15 -16.05
C ALA A 146 -4.87 0.06 -16.88
N SER A 147 -5.53 -0.17 -18.01
CA SER A 147 -6.00 0.90 -18.90
C SER A 147 -7.02 1.81 -18.20
N SER A 148 -7.77 1.28 -17.26
CA SER A 148 -8.74 2.01 -16.44
C SER A 148 -8.10 3.13 -15.58
N VAL A 149 -6.81 3.06 -15.28
CA VAL A 149 -6.08 4.08 -14.54
C VAL A 149 -5.01 4.78 -15.36
N ASN A 150 -4.72 4.26 -16.55
CA ASN A 150 -3.80 4.85 -17.53
C ASN A 150 -4.63 5.45 -18.69
N GLY A 151 -4.91 6.74 -18.60
CA GLY A 151 -5.68 7.50 -19.59
C GLY A 151 -7.21 7.45 -19.45
N LYS A 152 -7.75 6.69 -18.49
CA LYS A 152 -9.21 6.62 -18.24
C LYS A 152 -9.57 6.92 -16.77
N LEU A 153 -8.59 7.25 -15.92
CA LEU A 153 -8.86 7.54 -14.53
C LEU A 153 -9.85 8.70 -14.40
N PHE A 154 -10.92 8.48 -13.63
CA PHE A 154 -11.98 9.46 -13.36
C PHE A 154 -12.64 10.04 -14.61
N ILE A 155 -12.76 9.26 -15.67
CA ILE A 155 -13.44 9.68 -16.88
C ILE A 155 -14.92 9.99 -16.62
N HIS A 156 -15.34 11.20 -16.92
CA HIS A 156 -16.74 11.64 -16.86
C HIS A 156 -17.43 11.44 -18.20
N ARG A 157 -18.04 10.28 -18.39
CA ARG A 157 -18.74 9.95 -19.66
C ARG A 157 -19.93 10.88 -19.94
N GLU A 158 -20.57 11.41 -18.89
CA GLU A 158 -21.68 12.36 -19.02
C GLU A 158 -21.27 13.71 -19.64
N SER A 159 -19.99 14.07 -19.57
CA SER A 159 -19.46 15.28 -20.20
C SER A 159 -19.07 15.09 -21.68
N GLY A 160 -19.25 13.89 -22.24
CA GLY A 160 -18.75 13.54 -23.58
C GLY A 160 -17.24 13.35 -23.68
N ALA A 161 -16.53 13.37 -22.55
CA ALA A 161 -15.08 13.16 -22.50
C ALA A 161 -14.73 11.73 -22.93
N THR A 162 -13.74 11.62 -23.81
CA THR A 162 -13.20 10.33 -24.27
C THR A 162 -11.90 9.94 -23.58
N VAL A 163 -11.27 10.89 -22.87
CA VAL A 163 -9.98 10.73 -22.18
C VAL A 163 -10.13 11.12 -20.73
N GLY A 164 -9.64 10.27 -19.82
CA GLY A 164 -9.52 10.53 -18.39
C GLY A 164 -8.10 10.97 -18.02
N LEU A 165 -7.79 10.94 -16.71
CA LEU A 165 -6.47 11.19 -16.18
C LEU A 165 -5.57 9.95 -16.32
N ASP A 166 -4.26 10.18 -16.24
CA ASP A 166 -3.23 9.15 -16.20
C ASP A 166 -2.59 9.10 -14.81
N LEU A 167 -2.74 7.97 -14.11
CA LEU A 167 -2.26 7.82 -12.74
C LEU A 167 -0.73 7.78 -12.68
N VAL A 168 -0.05 7.24 -13.69
CA VAL A 168 1.42 7.19 -13.74
C VAL A 168 1.99 8.59 -13.82
N SER A 169 1.45 9.41 -14.73
CA SER A 169 1.82 10.82 -14.87
C SER A 169 1.57 11.59 -13.57
N ILE A 170 0.43 11.36 -12.90
CA ILE A 170 0.13 11.98 -11.59
C ILE A 170 1.16 11.57 -10.54
N ASN A 171 1.61 10.31 -10.50
CA ASN A 171 2.62 9.86 -9.54
C ASN A 171 3.98 10.51 -9.80
N ILE A 172 4.40 10.64 -11.05
CA ILE A 172 5.64 11.33 -11.43
C ILE A 172 5.56 12.80 -11.01
N HIS A 173 4.50 13.49 -11.40
CA HIS A 173 4.28 14.89 -11.04
C HIS A 173 4.20 15.10 -9.52
N ARG A 174 3.61 14.17 -8.78
CA ARG A 174 3.53 14.23 -7.32
C ARG A 174 4.91 14.14 -6.67
N GLY A 175 5.80 13.29 -7.15
CA GLY A 175 7.18 13.24 -6.68
C GLY A 175 7.90 14.59 -6.88
N ARG A 176 7.75 15.19 -8.04
CA ARG A 176 8.32 16.51 -8.37
C ARG A 176 7.71 17.65 -7.55
N ASP A 177 6.38 17.66 -7.40
CA ASP A 177 5.63 18.60 -6.56
C ASP A 177 6.09 18.55 -5.09
N HIS A 178 6.39 17.37 -4.58
CA HIS A 178 6.92 17.18 -3.23
C HIS A 178 8.44 17.38 -3.11
N GLY A 179 9.12 17.76 -4.17
CA GLY A 179 10.57 18.00 -4.16
C GLY A 179 11.39 16.75 -3.86
N LEU A 180 10.92 15.57 -4.28
CA LEU A 180 11.68 14.33 -4.06
C LEU A 180 12.98 14.36 -4.87
N PRO A 181 14.11 13.93 -4.28
CA PRO A 181 15.33 13.68 -5.03
C PRO A 181 15.12 12.60 -6.10
N SER A 182 16.03 12.55 -7.08
CA SER A 182 16.03 11.51 -8.12
C SER A 182 16.19 10.10 -7.54
N TYR A 183 15.80 9.09 -8.31
CA TYR A 183 16.02 7.69 -7.97
C TYR A 183 17.48 7.40 -7.61
N ASN A 184 18.42 7.97 -8.38
CA ASN A 184 19.86 7.75 -8.20
C ASN A 184 20.39 8.29 -6.87
N TYR A 185 19.69 9.23 -6.23
CA TYR A 185 19.98 9.67 -4.85
C TYR A 185 19.67 8.59 -3.82
N PHE A 186 18.60 7.82 -4.02
CA PHE A 186 18.18 6.78 -3.07
C PHE A 186 18.99 5.50 -3.17
N ARG A 187 19.63 5.21 -4.30
CA ARG A 187 20.43 4.00 -4.47
C ARG A 187 21.50 3.81 -3.38
N PRO A 188 22.38 4.78 -3.08
CA PRO A 188 23.37 4.65 -1.99
C PRO A 188 22.73 4.52 -0.60
N LEU A 189 21.62 5.19 -0.36
CA LEU A 189 20.87 5.07 0.90
C LEU A 189 20.33 3.65 1.12
N CYS A 190 20.09 2.92 0.05
CA CYS A 190 19.64 1.54 0.05
C CYS A 190 20.78 0.53 -0.18
N GLY A 191 22.04 0.94 0.01
CA GLY A 191 23.21 0.06 -0.07
C GLY A 191 23.64 -0.30 -1.49
N MET A 192 23.13 0.38 -2.51
CA MET A 192 23.52 0.18 -3.91
C MET A 192 24.54 1.24 -4.36
N ARG A 193 25.31 0.92 -5.38
CA ARG A 193 26.19 1.92 -5.99
C ARG A 193 25.37 2.97 -6.74
N ARG A 194 25.76 4.25 -6.64
CA ARG A 194 25.23 5.31 -7.51
C ARG A 194 25.58 4.97 -8.97
N ALA A 195 24.62 5.07 -9.85
CA ALA A 195 24.80 4.86 -11.28
C ALA A 195 25.43 6.12 -11.92
N GLU A 196 26.36 5.94 -12.83
CA GLU A 196 26.98 7.01 -13.62
C GLU A 196 26.30 7.17 -14.99
N LYS A 197 25.69 6.08 -15.47
CA LYS A 197 25.00 5.99 -16.77
C LYS A 197 23.86 4.98 -16.70
N PHE A 198 22.93 5.05 -17.65
CA PHE A 198 21.76 4.16 -17.67
C PHE A 198 22.12 2.67 -17.71
N THR A 199 23.22 2.30 -18.38
CA THR A 199 23.67 0.91 -18.40
C THR A 199 24.11 0.35 -17.05
N ASP A 200 24.36 1.20 -16.04
CA ASP A 200 24.70 0.74 -14.71
C ASP A 200 23.46 0.25 -13.95
N LEU A 201 22.25 0.63 -14.40
CA LEU A 201 20.97 0.22 -13.80
C LEU A 201 20.64 -1.26 -14.04
N VAL A 202 21.38 -1.96 -14.90
CA VAL A 202 21.16 -3.38 -15.18
C VAL A 202 21.48 -4.29 -13.99
N ASP A 203 22.02 -3.75 -12.92
CA ASP A 203 22.20 -4.46 -11.65
C ASP A 203 20.87 -4.76 -10.94
N VAL A 204 19.82 -3.96 -11.24
CA VAL A 204 18.49 -4.08 -10.59
C VAL A 204 17.32 -4.11 -11.57
N MET A 205 17.53 -3.92 -12.85
CA MET A 205 16.49 -3.97 -13.87
C MET A 205 17.02 -4.59 -15.17
N THR A 206 16.13 -4.93 -16.09
CA THR A 206 16.51 -5.50 -17.39
C THR A 206 17.18 -4.44 -18.29
N GLN A 207 18.04 -4.89 -19.21
CA GLN A 207 18.64 -4.03 -20.22
C GLN A 207 17.60 -3.21 -21.00
N ASN A 208 16.47 -3.83 -21.34
CA ASN A 208 15.38 -3.14 -22.06
C ASN A 208 14.79 -1.98 -21.24
N GLN A 209 14.58 -2.18 -19.94
CA GLN A 209 14.08 -1.13 -19.04
C GLN A 209 15.08 0.04 -18.91
N ALA A 210 16.38 -0.25 -18.80
CA ALA A 210 17.41 0.78 -18.79
C ALA A 210 17.43 1.59 -20.10
N VAL A 211 17.26 0.94 -21.24
CA VAL A 211 17.12 1.60 -22.55
C VAL A 211 15.86 2.44 -22.62
N GLN A 212 14.73 1.95 -22.13
CA GLN A 212 13.48 2.74 -22.09
C GLN A 212 13.64 4.02 -21.26
N LEU A 213 14.33 3.95 -20.11
CA LEU A 213 14.61 5.15 -19.30
C LEU A 213 15.52 6.12 -20.06
N SER A 214 16.59 5.65 -20.73
CA SER A 214 17.47 6.51 -21.51
C SER A 214 16.83 7.15 -22.74
N ALA A 215 15.68 6.66 -23.16
CA ALA A 215 14.91 7.26 -24.27
C ALA A 215 14.06 8.46 -23.85
N VAL A 216 13.82 8.62 -22.53
CA VAL A 216 12.92 9.66 -22.00
C VAL A 216 13.56 10.57 -20.95
N TYR A 217 14.74 10.23 -20.43
CA TYR A 217 15.54 11.05 -19.53
C TYR A 217 16.92 11.34 -20.12
N ASP A 218 17.36 12.57 -20.02
CA ASP A 218 18.68 12.99 -20.57
C ASP A 218 19.85 12.43 -19.75
N HIS A 219 19.67 12.32 -18.42
CA HIS A 219 20.69 11.82 -17.51
C HIS A 219 20.10 10.86 -16.48
N VAL A 220 20.92 9.91 -16.01
CA VAL A 220 20.51 8.94 -14.97
C VAL A 220 20.10 9.60 -13.65
N ASP A 221 20.65 10.79 -13.37
CA ASP A 221 20.30 11.58 -12.19
C ASP A 221 18.96 12.34 -12.30
N ASP A 222 18.34 12.33 -13.50
CA ASP A 222 17.04 12.98 -13.71
C ASP A 222 15.86 12.01 -13.49
N VAL A 223 16.16 10.71 -13.39
CA VAL A 223 15.11 9.68 -13.31
C VAL A 223 14.34 9.80 -12.01
N ASP A 224 13.00 9.94 -12.12
CA ASP A 224 12.11 10.04 -10.98
C ASP A 224 12.10 8.75 -10.14
N LEU A 225 12.08 8.89 -8.80
CA LEU A 225 12.05 7.77 -7.85
C LEU A 225 10.94 6.77 -8.15
N TYR A 226 9.72 7.27 -8.43
CA TYR A 226 8.56 6.40 -8.66
C TYR A 226 8.76 5.49 -9.85
N ILE A 227 9.20 6.05 -11.01
CA ILE A 227 9.26 5.29 -12.25
C ILE A 227 10.40 4.26 -12.24
N ALA A 228 11.59 4.65 -11.78
CA ALA A 228 12.71 3.70 -11.72
C ALA A 228 12.44 2.60 -10.68
N GLY A 229 11.93 2.96 -9.50
CA GLY A 229 11.66 1.99 -8.45
C GLY A 229 10.58 0.96 -8.82
N ILE A 230 9.56 1.36 -9.61
CA ILE A 230 8.55 0.41 -10.10
C ILE A 230 9.08 -0.47 -11.23
N MET A 231 10.15 -0.06 -11.92
CA MET A 231 10.80 -0.83 -12.98
C MET A 231 11.86 -1.79 -12.46
N GLU A 232 12.29 -1.69 -11.20
CA GLU A 232 13.25 -2.64 -10.62
C GLU A 232 12.72 -4.08 -10.64
N SER A 233 13.62 -5.04 -10.84
CA SER A 233 13.33 -6.46 -10.69
C SER A 233 13.08 -6.78 -9.21
N PRO A 234 12.05 -7.55 -8.88
CA PRO A 234 11.76 -7.93 -7.49
C PRO A 234 12.95 -8.64 -6.82
N VAL A 235 13.22 -8.29 -5.58
CA VAL A 235 14.18 -9.01 -4.73
C VAL A 235 13.61 -10.40 -4.41
N PHE A 236 14.49 -11.39 -4.24
CA PHE A 236 14.05 -12.74 -3.91
C PHE A 236 13.13 -12.77 -2.68
N GLY A 237 11.96 -13.34 -2.84
CA GLY A 237 10.93 -13.43 -1.81
C GLY A 237 10.11 -12.15 -1.58
N SER A 238 10.40 -11.07 -2.31
CA SER A 238 9.65 -9.79 -2.28
C SER A 238 8.83 -9.62 -3.57
N LEU A 239 7.81 -8.78 -3.52
CA LEU A 239 7.09 -8.30 -4.71
C LEU A 239 7.77 -7.08 -5.34
N LEU A 240 8.72 -6.45 -4.66
CA LEU A 240 9.31 -5.16 -5.01
C LEU A 240 10.80 -5.27 -5.22
N GLY A 241 11.34 -4.33 -5.98
CA GLY A 241 12.77 -4.16 -6.15
C GLY A 241 13.47 -3.58 -4.92
N PRO A 242 14.82 -3.52 -4.94
CA PRO A 242 15.61 -3.19 -3.76
C PRO A 242 15.33 -1.79 -3.19
N THR A 243 15.14 -0.77 -4.04
CA THR A 243 14.91 0.61 -3.55
C THR A 243 13.57 0.73 -2.84
N PHE A 244 12.48 0.22 -3.42
CA PHE A 244 11.18 0.29 -2.78
C PHE A 244 11.11 -0.56 -1.52
N SER A 245 11.68 -1.77 -1.56
CA SER A 245 11.75 -2.63 -0.37
C SER A 245 12.54 -1.99 0.77
N CYS A 246 13.66 -1.35 0.47
CA CYS A 246 14.48 -0.62 1.44
C CYS A 246 13.70 0.52 2.10
N ILE A 247 13.07 1.41 1.33
CA ILE A 247 12.37 2.59 1.86
C ILE A 247 11.12 2.17 2.65
N ILE A 248 10.37 1.17 2.18
CA ILE A 248 9.21 0.64 2.92
C ILE A 248 9.68 -0.01 4.23
N SER A 249 10.76 -0.80 4.19
CA SER A 249 11.30 -1.45 5.38
C SER A 249 11.73 -0.43 6.44
N ASP A 250 12.45 0.63 6.04
CA ASP A 250 12.84 1.72 6.95
C ASP A 250 11.62 2.42 7.56
N GLN A 251 10.65 2.76 6.72
CA GLN A 251 9.42 3.41 7.21
C GLN A 251 8.67 2.53 8.21
N MET A 252 8.44 1.27 7.88
CA MET A 252 7.69 0.34 8.74
C MET A 252 8.44 0.03 10.05
N PHE A 253 9.77 -0.08 9.99
CA PHE A 253 10.60 -0.17 11.18
C PHE A 253 10.41 1.05 12.08
N ARG A 254 10.52 2.26 11.52
CA ARG A 254 10.37 3.52 12.28
C ARG A 254 8.96 3.69 12.83
N THR A 255 7.95 3.44 12.03
CA THR A 255 6.54 3.51 12.46
C THR A 255 6.27 2.57 13.62
N ARG A 256 6.84 1.36 13.60
CA ARG A 256 6.67 0.39 14.70
C ARG A 256 7.39 0.81 15.96
N LEU A 257 8.69 1.09 15.91
CA LEU A 257 9.48 1.34 17.11
C LEU A 257 9.31 2.75 17.67
N GLY A 258 8.97 3.73 16.83
CA GLY A 258 8.72 5.11 17.23
C GLY A 258 7.31 5.35 17.76
N ASP A 259 6.41 4.39 17.66
CA ASP A 259 5.05 4.47 18.21
C ASP A 259 4.98 3.80 19.59
N ARG A 260 4.81 4.61 20.64
CA ARG A 260 4.65 4.11 22.01
C ARG A 260 3.34 3.32 22.24
N PHE A 261 2.39 3.44 21.34
CA PHE A 261 1.09 2.76 21.40
C PHE A 261 1.02 1.52 20.50
N PHE A 262 2.15 1.13 19.89
CA PHE A 262 2.15 -0.04 19.05
C PHE A 262 1.72 -1.29 19.84
N TYR A 263 0.79 -2.05 19.31
CA TYR A 263 0.03 -3.06 20.06
C TYR A 263 0.90 -4.14 20.74
N SER A 264 2.04 -4.53 20.15
CA SER A 264 2.90 -5.61 20.68
C SER A 264 3.99 -5.14 21.66
N HIS A 265 4.11 -3.83 21.92
CA HIS A 265 5.13 -3.36 22.86
C HIS A 265 4.76 -3.71 24.30
N ALA A 266 5.68 -4.38 25.02
CA ALA A 266 5.46 -4.86 26.38
C ALA A 266 5.09 -3.76 27.40
N SER A 267 5.52 -2.52 27.15
CA SER A 267 5.22 -1.32 27.93
C SER A 267 4.16 -0.43 27.25
N SER A 268 3.41 -0.97 26.32
CA SER A 268 2.47 -0.20 25.52
C SER A 268 1.36 0.37 26.39
N ALA A 269 1.12 1.68 26.22
CA ALA A 269 -0.06 2.34 26.75
C ALA A 269 -1.38 1.87 26.08
N SER A 270 -1.30 0.98 25.08
CA SER A 270 -2.46 0.32 24.46
C SER A 270 -3.07 -0.78 25.33
N ASN A 271 -2.42 -1.17 26.43
CA ASN A 271 -2.87 -2.21 27.37
C ASN A 271 -2.98 -3.64 26.80
N PHE A 272 -2.40 -3.92 25.61
CA PHE A 272 -2.26 -5.30 25.15
C PHE A 272 -1.05 -5.93 25.85
N ASN A 273 -1.28 -6.79 26.81
CA ASN A 273 -0.23 -7.56 27.49
C ASN A 273 0.15 -8.80 26.68
N GLN A 274 1.40 -9.29 26.81
CA GLN A 274 1.85 -10.56 26.24
C GLN A 274 1.04 -11.72 26.86
N GLY A 275 -0.09 -12.03 26.29
CA GLY A 275 -0.97 -13.09 26.82
C GLY A 275 -2.28 -13.20 26.05
N TRP A 276 -2.39 -12.44 24.98
CA TRP A 276 -3.49 -12.53 24.04
C TRP A 276 -3.08 -13.21 22.74
#